data_1357c173a4c32d1d11377dee9d8cf93e
#
_entry.id   1357c173a4c32d1d11377dee9d8cf93e
#
_cell.length_a   1.000
_cell.length_b   1.000
_cell.length_c   1.000
_cell.angle_alpha   90.00
_cell.angle_beta   90.00
_cell.angle_gamma   90.00
#
_symmetry.space_group_name_H-M   'P 1'
#
loop_
_entity.id
_entity.type
_entity.pdbx_description
1 polymer ?
#
loop_
_entity_poly.entity_id
_entity_poly.type
_entity_poly.pdbx_seq_one_letter_code
_entity_poly.pdbx_strand_id
1 'polypeptide(L)'
;MQTTKKTALWACVIVLACMLSYCIVSKVQQYNYIHSEYRTGAMSVQKDPSETFEVRELISEKQRNGGVTLYRAAYYPEAETLMLWFGGAEPARDIYIDDQPAKNCLSVSEKHGVGLAVLEDVSAGAIPETVTVAKTDVQHEGEELVTFSMKNGKNA
;
A
#
# COMPACT_ATOMS: atom_id res chain seq x y z
N MET A 1 13.35 10.09 50.30
CA MET A 1 12.61 10.86 49.29
C MET A 1 13.35 11.04 47.94
N GLN A 2 14.66 10.87 47.82
CA GLN A 2 15.41 10.96 46.56
C GLN A 2 15.36 9.67 45.72
N THR A 3 15.20 8.51 46.33
CA THR A 3 15.15 7.20 45.65
C THR A 3 13.92 7.02 44.77
N THR A 4 12.75 7.50 45.23
CA THR A 4 11.49 7.43 44.48
C THR A 4 11.48 8.25 43.19
N LYS A 5 12.17 9.40 43.18
CA LYS A 5 12.30 10.25 41.99
C LYS A 5 13.18 9.59 40.91
N LYS A 6 14.26 8.91 41.33
CA LYS A 6 15.16 8.19 40.41
C LYS A 6 14.46 6.96 39.79
N THR A 7 13.72 6.19 40.57
CA THR A 7 12.96 5.04 40.06
C THR A 7 11.86 5.47 39.09
N ALA A 8 11.14 6.57 39.39
CA ALA A 8 10.15 7.11 38.44
C ALA A 8 10.79 7.57 37.12
N LEU A 9 11.95 8.23 37.19
CA LEU A 9 12.67 8.64 35.97
C LEU A 9 13.09 7.44 35.10
N TRP A 10 13.65 6.40 35.70
CA TRP A 10 14.01 5.19 34.97
C TRP A 10 12.80 4.48 34.36
N ALA A 11 11.68 4.42 35.05
CA ALA A 11 10.44 3.87 34.52
C ALA A 11 9.97 4.64 33.28
N CYS A 12 10.00 5.98 33.32
CA CYS A 12 9.67 6.80 32.14
C CYS A 12 10.62 6.55 30.97
N VAL A 13 11.93 6.43 31.21
CA VAL A 13 12.92 6.14 30.16
C VAL A 13 12.65 4.78 29.50
N ILE A 14 12.35 3.76 30.29
CA ILE A 14 12.03 2.42 29.78
C ILE A 14 10.75 2.46 28.92
N VAL A 15 9.70 3.12 29.38
CA VAL A 15 8.44 3.25 28.62
C VAL A 15 8.68 3.98 27.30
N LEU A 16 9.44 5.08 27.30
CA LEU A 16 9.80 5.80 26.07
C LEU A 16 10.62 4.92 25.12
N ALA A 17 11.59 4.17 25.62
CA ALA A 17 12.39 3.26 24.82
C ALA A 17 11.52 2.15 24.18
N CYS A 18 10.57 1.58 24.94
CA CYS A 18 9.62 0.59 24.43
C CYS A 18 8.71 1.18 23.33
N MET A 19 8.19 2.41 23.53
CA MET A 19 7.37 3.09 22.53
C MET A 19 8.15 3.36 21.23
N LEU A 20 9.39 3.85 21.35
CA LEU A 20 10.27 4.10 20.20
C LEU A 20 10.57 2.79 19.44
N SER A 21 10.90 1.74 20.17
CA SER A 21 11.16 0.42 19.58
C SER A 21 9.93 -0.12 18.83
N TYR A 22 8.74 0.01 19.43
CA TYR A 22 7.48 -0.38 18.80
C TYR A 22 7.23 0.41 17.50
N CYS A 23 7.44 1.74 17.52
CA CYS A 23 7.29 2.58 16.34
C CYS A 23 8.26 2.18 15.22
N ILE A 24 9.52 1.88 15.55
CA ILE A 24 10.53 1.44 14.58
C ILE A 24 10.11 0.09 13.96
N VAL A 25 9.78 -0.89 14.79
CA VAL A 25 9.36 -2.22 14.33
C VAL A 25 8.13 -2.12 13.42
N SER A 26 7.12 -1.34 13.82
CA SER A 26 5.92 -1.12 13.01
C SER A 26 6.24 -0.50 11.64
N LYS A 27 7.17 0.47 11.60
CA LYS A 27 7.60 1.09 10.32
C LYS A 27 8.39 0.13 9.43
N VAL A 28 9.23 -0.71 10.01
CA VAL A 28 9.97 -1.74 9.27
C VAL A 28 9.00 -2.79 8.71
N GLN A 29 8.01 -3.22 9.49
CA GLN A 29 7.01 -4.16 9.03
C GLN A 29 6.14 -3.56 7.91
N GLN A 30 5.74 -2.29 8.04
CA GLN A 30 5.03 -1.55 7.01
C GLN A 30 5.84 -1.49 5.71
N TYR A 31 7.12 -1.09 5.80
CA TYR A 31 8.03 -1.03 4.67
C TYR A 31 8.18 -2.40 3.98
N ASN A 32 8.43 -3.44 4.76
CA ASN A 32 8.56 -4.80 4.23
C ASN A 32 7.28 -5.28 3.54
N TYR A 33 6.11 -4.92 4.07
CA TYR A 33 4.84 -5.27 3.45
C TYR A 33 4.63 -4.57 2.10
N ILE A 34 4.95 -3.27 2.00
CA ILE A 34 4.84 -2.49 0.76
C ILE A 34 5.80 -3.00 -0.31
N HIS A 35 7.01 -3.45 0.09
CA HIS A 35 8.06 -3.89 -0.84
C HIS A 35 8.16 -5.41 -0.96
N SER A 36 7.29 -6.16 -0.26
CA SER A 36 7.25 -7.60 -0.43
C SER A 36 6.70 -7.96 -1.82
N GLU A 37 7.26 -9.00 -2.42
CA GLU A 37 6.62 -9.66 -3.54
C GLU A 37 5.38 -10.38 -3.03
N TYR A 38 4.23 -9.77 -3.24
CA TYR A 38 2.98 -10.40 -2.87
C TYR A 38 2.58 -11.40 -3.95
N ARG A 39 2.61 -12.68 -3.59
CA ARG A 39 2.09 -13.75 -4.46
C ARG A 39 0.63 -13.98 -4.12
N THR A 40 -0.27 -13.50 -4.97
CA THR A 40 -1.68 -13.93 -4.94
C THR A 40 -1.83 -15.21 -5.73
N GLY A 41 -2.96 -15.92 -5.56
CA GLY A 41 -3.31 -17.03 -6.44
C GLY A 41 -3.37 -16.66 -7.94
N ALA A 42 -3.55 -15.38 -8.24
CA ALA A 42 -3.53 -14.81 -9.59
C ALA A 42 -2.13 -14.70 -10.17
N MET A 43 -1.11 -14.50 -9.34
CA MET A 43 0.30 -14.59 -9.77
C MET A 43 0.77 -16.03 -9.88
N SER A 44 -0.11 -16.95 -10.26
CA SER A 44 0.15 -18.38 -10.41
C SER A 44 0.92 -18.75 -11.69
N VAL A 45 1.58 -17.82 -12.34
CA VAL A 45 2.59 -18.15 -13.34
C VAL A 45 3.62 -19.02 -12.63
N GLN A 46 3.66 -20.30 -12.98
CA GLN A 46 4.64 -21.23 -12.43
C GLN A 46 6.02 -20.80 -12.90
N LYS A 47 6.72 -20.05 -12.03
CA LYS A 47 8.14 -19.79 -12.19
C LYS A 47 8.96 -20.77 -11.37
N ASP A 48 10.16 -21.04 -11.85
CA ASP A 48 11.20 -21.64 -11.01
C ASP A 48 11.33 -20.80 -9.72
N PRO A 49 11.41 -21.43 -8.53
CA PRO A 49 11.59 -20.71 -7.27
C PRO A 49 12.82 -19.78 -7.22
N SER A 50 13.77 -19.98 -8.13
CA SER A 50 14.95 -19.13 -8.30
C SER A 50 14.72 -17.89 -9.16
N GLU A 51 13.60 -17.82 -9.91
CA GLU A 51 13.28 -16.71 -10.78
C GLU A 51 12.39 -15.68 -10.06
N THR A 52 12.75 -14.41 -10.17
CA THR A 52 11.93 -13.28 -9.70
C THR A 52 11.07 -12.76 -10.84
N PHE A 53 9.85 -12.28 -10.51
CA PHE A 53 9.02 -11.60 -11.50
C PHE A 53 9.64 -10.27 -11.90
N GLU A 54 9.56 -9.92 -13.18
CA GLU A 54 9.83 -8.54 -13.61
C GLU A 54 8.81 -7.62 -12.96
N VAL A 55 9.30 -6.53 -12.36
CA VAL A 55 8.46 -5.53 -11.71
C VAL A 55 8.70 -4.18 -12.37
N ARG A 56 7.63 -3.51 -12.78
CA ARG A 56 7.68 -2.12 -13.26
C ARG A 56 7.04 -1.22 -12.24
N GLU A 57 7.83 -0.38 -11.60
CA GLU A 57 7.34 0.64 -10.68
C GLU A 57 6.70 1.78 -11.47
N LEU A 58 5.41 2.02 -11.20
CA LEU A 58 4.64 3.03 -11.93
C LEU A 58 4.72 4.42 -11.28
N ILE A 59 5.12 4.47 -10.01
CA ILE A 59 5.38 5.73 -9.30
C ILE A 59 6.79 5.69 -8.70
N SER A 60 7.50 6.80 -8.76
CA SER A 60 8.85 6.92 -8.19
C SER A 60 8.84 7.26 -6.70
N GLU A 61 7.78 7.91 -6.25
CA GLU A 61 7.60 8.35 -4.87
C GLU A 61 6.14 8.18 -4.44
N LYS A 62 5.94 8.01 -3.13
CA LYS A 62 4.60 7.96 -2.56
C LYS A 62 3.84 9.26 -2.82
N GLN A 63 2.59 9.14 -3.19
CA GLN A 63 1.67 10.26 -3.42
C GLN A 63 0.69 10.39 -2.26
N ARG A 64 0.31 11.62 -1.90
CA ARG A 64 -0.71 11.90 -0.89
C ARG A 64 -1.76 12.82 -1.45
N ASN A 65 -3.01 12.46 -1.27
CA ASN A 65 -4.15 13.26 -1.68
C ASN A 65 -5.36 12.93 -0.77
N GLY A 66 -6.15 13.93 -0.38
CA GLY A 66 -7.40 13.75 0.37
C GLY A 66 -7.32 12.89 1.65
N GLY A 67 -6.16 12.86 2.33
CA GLY A 67 -5.94 11.99 3.50
C GLY A 67 -5.53 10.55 3.14
N VAL A 68 -5.60 10.15 1.88
CA VAL A 68 -5.15 8.86 1.37
C VAL A 68 -3.69 8.96 0.94
N THR A 69 -2.93 7.89 1.12
CA THR A 69 -1.55 7.78 0.65
C THR A 69 -1.43 6.56 -0.26
N LEU A 70 -1.05 6.77 -1.51
CA LEU A 70 -0.57 5.70 -2.38
C LEU A 70 0.93 5.53 -2.13
N TYR A 71 1.30 4.42 -1.49
CA TYR A 71 2.70 4.13 -1.12
C TYR A 71 3.50 3.58 -2.28
N ARG A 72 2.90 2.68 -3.07
CA ARG A 72 3.53 1.99 -4.18
C ARG A 72 2.49 1.59 -5.22
N ALA A 73 2.87 1.64 -6.48
CA ALA A 73 2.14 1.06 -7.58
C ALA A 73 3.12 0.23 -8.41
N ALA A 74 2.92 -1.08 -8.49
CA ALA A 74 3.80 -2.02 -9.15
C ALA A 74 3.03 -2.86 -10.17
N TYR A 75 3.53 -2.92 -11.40
CA TYR A 75 2.98 -3.74 -12.45
C TYR A 75 3.88 -4.94 -12.70
N TYR A 76 3.28 -6.11 -12.82
CA TYR A 76 3.92 -7.39 -13.07
C TYR A 76 3.54 -7.88 -14.48
N PRO A 77 4.38 -7.63 -15.50
CA PRO A 77 4.02 -7.91 -16.90
C PRO A 77 3.69 -9.38 -17.18
N GLU A 78 4.43 -10.29 -16.56
CA GLU A 78 4.27 -11.73 -16.75
C GLU A 78 2.97 -12.29 -16.15
N ALA A 79 2.44 -11.60 -15.15
CA ALA A 79 1.18 -11.96 -14.50
C ALA A 79 0.02 -11.06 -14.93
N GLU A 80 0.25 -10.08 -15.82
CA GLU A 80 -0.72 -9.05 -16.22
C GLU A 80 -1.44 -8.44 -15.02
N THR A 81 -0.68 -8.19 -13.94
CA THR A 81 -1.23 -7.79 -12.64
C THR A 81 -0.67 -6.45 -12.19
N LEU A 82 -1.57 -5.54 -11.81
CA LEU A 82 -1.25 -4.27 -11.18
C LEU A 82 -1.56 -4.33 -9.69
N MET A 83 -0.58 -3.98 -8.87
CA MET A 83 -0.69 -3.93 -7.42
C MET A 83 -0.55 -2.51 -6.90
N LEU A 84 -1.45 -2.12 -6.00
CA LEU A 84 -1.53 -0.78 -5.44
C LEU A 84 -1.60 -0.86 -3.91
N TRP A 85 -0.65 -0.22 -3.22
CA TRP A 85 -0.60 -0.17 -1.76
C TRP A 85 -1.06 1.20 -1.25
N PHE A 86 -2.17 1.21 -0.52
CA PHE A 86 -2.78 2.42 0.02
C PHE A 86 -2.76 2.45 1.54
N GLY A 87 -2.68 3.66 2.10
CA GLY A 87 -2.98 3.92 3.51
C GLY A 87 -4.01 5.03 3.63
N GLY A 88 -4.86 4.94 4.68
CA GLY A 88 -5.92 5.92 4.92
C GLY A 88 -7.14 5.80 4.00
N ALA A 89 -7.23 4.70 3.23
CA ALA A 89 -8.42 4.31 2.49
C ALA A 89 -8.70 2.84 2.77
N GLU A 90 -9.94 2.43 2.78
CA GLU A 90 -10.30 1.03 2.65
C GLU A 90 -10.22 0.66 1.16
N PRO A 91 -9.21 -0.10 0.71
CA PRO A 91 -9.09 -0.46 -0.70
C PRO A 91 -10.18 -1.42 -1.17
N ALA A 92 -11.10 -1.75 -0.26
CA ALA A 92 -12.08 -2.82 -0.46
C ALA A 92 -13.26 -2.43 -1.33
N ARG A 93 -13.51 -1.16 -1.62
CA ARG A 93 -14.84 -0.87 -2.13
C ARG A 93 -14.89 -0.34 -3.54
N ASP A 94 -14.18 0.70 -3.91
CA ASP A 94 -14.35 1.20 -5.27
C ASP A 94 -13.05 1.82 -5.79
N ILE A 95 -12.33 1.04 -6.58
CA ILE A 95 -11.20 1.53 -7.35
C ILE A 95 -11.70 1.80 -8.77
N TYR A 96 -11.48 3.01 -9.23
CA TYR A 96 -11.76 3.42 -10.59
C TYR A 96 -10.45 3.57 -11.35
N ILE A 97 -10.41 3.05 -12.55
CA ILE A 97 -9.31 3.15 -13.48
C ILE A 97 -9.79 3.95 -14.67
N ASP A 98 -9.12 5.07 -14.94
CA ASP A 98 -9.51 5.99 -16.02
C ASP A 98 -11.02 6.27 -16.01
N ASP A 99 -11.56 6.62 -14.84
CA ASP A 99 -12.97 6.93 -14.56
C ASP A 99 -13.96 5.76 -14.76
N GLN A 100 -13.46 4.54 -14.91
CA GLN A 100 -14.30 3.34 -14.96
C GLN A 100 -14.07 2.46 -13.73
N PRO A 101 -15.11 1.85 -13.17
CA PRO A 101 -14.95 0.90 -12.09
C PRO A 101 -13.97 -0.22 -12.48
N ALA A 102 -12.99 -0.50 -11.64
CA ALA A 102 -12.01 -1.54 -11.89
C ALA A 102 -12.70 -2.91 -11.96
N LYS A 103 -12.54 -3.59 -13.07
CA LYS A 103 -12.93 -5.00 -13.21
C LYS A 103 -11.81 -5.86 -12.62
N ASN A 104 -12.16 -7.02 -12.09
CA ASN A 104 -11.20 -7.99 -11.55
C ASN A 104 -10.28 -7.41 -10.46
N CYS A 105 -10.82 -6.54 -9.60
CA CYS A 105 -10.09 -6.01 -8.46
C CYS A 105 -10.29 -6.91 -7.24
N LEU A 106 -9.21 -7.48 -6.75
CA LEU A 106 -9.17 -8.20 -5.49
C LEU A 106 -8.64 -7.27 -4.40
N SER A 107 -9.44 -7.06 -3.37
CA SER A 107 -8.98 -6.37 -2.17
C SER A 107 -8.36 -7.36 -1.21
N VAL A 108 -7.16 -7.06 -0.77
CA VAL A 108 -6.47 -7.81 0.28
C VAL A 108 -6.58 -7.05 1.59
N SER A 109 -6.80 -7.79 2.67
CA SER A 109 -6.96 -7.21 4.01
C SER A 109 -5.78 -6.29 4.38
N GLU A 110 -6.11 -5.20 5.06
CA GLU A 110 -5.14 -4.24 5.56
C GLU A 110 -4.13 -4.89 6.52
N LYS A 111 -2.84 -4.63 6.30
CA LYS A 111 -1.76 -4.99 7.22
C LYS A 111 -0.89 -3.78 7.51
N HIS A 112 -0.58 -3.58 8.79
CA HIS A 112 0.29 -2.48 9.24
C HIS A 112 -0.19 -1.08 8.79
N GLY A 113 -1.51 -0.88 8.70
CA GLY A 113 -2.10 0.38 8.22
C GLY A 113 -1.97 0.59 6.71
N VAL A 114 -1.77 -0.49 5.94
CA VAL A 114 -1.69 -0.47 4.48
C VAL A 114 -2.61 -1.53 3.89
N GLY A 115 -3.53 -1.10 3.07
CA GLY A 115 -4.34 -1.97 2.22
C GLY A 115 -3.66 -2.23 0.88
N LEU A 116 -3.92 -3.38 0.30
CA LEU A 116 -3.45 -3.79 -1.01
C LEU A 116 -4.63 -4.05 -1.92
N ALA A 117 -4.62 -3.40 -3.07
CA ALA A 117 -5.51 -3.74 -4.18
C ALA A 117 -4.71 -4.45 -5.27
N VAL A 118 -5.28 -5.53 -5.79
CA VAL A 118 -4.70 -6.34 -6.86
C VAL A 118 -5.68 -6.31 -8.02
N LEU A 119 -5.23 -5.80 -9.15
CA LEU A 119 -6.00 -5.74 -10.38
C LEU A 119 -5.42 -6.76 -11.36
N GLU A 120 -6.24 -7.72 -11.74
CA GLU A 120 -5.87 -8.79 -12.66
C GLU A 120 -6.28 -8.43 -14.11
N ASP A 121 -5.71 -9.14 -15.07
CA ASP A 121 -5.96 -8.98 -16.50
C ASP A 121 -5.64 -7.57 -17.03
N VAL A 122 -4.62 -6.92 -16.45
CA VAL A 122 -4.12 -5.62 -16.91
C VAL A 122 -3.01 -5.86 -17.92
N SER A 123 -3.31 -5.73 -19.21
CA SER A 123 -2.28 -5.84 -20.24
C SER A 123 -1.31 -4.63 -20.20
N ALA A 124 -0.09 -4.83 -20.70
CA ALA A 124 0.95 -3.78 -20.69
C ALA A 124 0.53 -2.48 -21.40
N GLY A 125 -0.33 -2.60 -22.42
CA GLY A 125 -0.89 -1.44 -23.14
C GLY A 125 -2.09 -0.78 -22.45
N ALA A 126 -2.65 -1.42 -21.41
CA ALA A 126 -3.81 -0.96 -20.67
C ALA A 126 -3.44 -0.50 -19.24
N ILE A 127 -2.15 -0.24 -18.98
CA ILE A 127 -1.73 0.34 -17.70
C ILE A 127 -2.39 1.71 -17.56
N PRO A 128 -3.17 1.94 -16.50
CA PRO A 128 -3.92 3.18 -16.36
C PRO A 128 -3.01 4.40 -16.17
N GLU A 129 -3.43 5.53 -16.68
CA GLU A 129 -2.76 6.81 -16.41
C GLU A 129 -3.09 7.35 -15.03
N THR A 130 -4.30 7.04 -14.55
CA THR A 130 -4.79 7.48 -13.23
C THR A 130 -5.52 6.34 -12.52
N VAL A 131 -5.43 6.36 -11.20
CA VAL A 131 -6.22 5.49 -10.33
C VAL A 131 -6.95 6.38 -9.33
N THR A 132 -8.25 6.19 -9.24
CA THR A 132 -9.12 6.89 -8.30
C THR A 132 -9.63 5.91 -7.24
N VAL A 133 -9.57 6.30 -5.99
CA VAL A 133 -10.00 5.49 -4.85
C VAL A 133 -11.10 6.23 -4.12
N ALA A 134 -12.16 5.54 -3.76
CA ALA A 134 -13.17 6.08 -2.88
C ALA A 134 -12.67 6.08 -1.43
N LYS A 135 -12.66 7.23 -0.80
CA LYS A 135 -12.45 7.37 0.63
C LYS A 135 -13.78 7.13 1.33
N THR A 136 -13.90 6.02 2.01
CA THR A 136 -15.10 5.75 2.81
C THR A 136 -14.94 6.44 4.16
N ASP A 137 -15.59 7.58 4.31
CA ASP A 137 -15.88 8.09 5.65
C ASP A 137 -17.16 7.40 6.14
N VAL A 138 -17.02 6.56 7.14
CA VAL A 138 -18.11 5.75 7.72
C VAL A 138 -19.23 6.63 8.31
N GLN A 139 -19.02 7.93 8.41
CA GLN A 139 -19.96 8.87 9.05
C GLN A 139 -20.68 9.81 8.08
N HIS A 140 -20.32 9.87 6.81
CA HIS A 140 -20.93 10.80 5.86
C HIS A 140 -21.38 10.06 4.60
N GLU A 141 -22.64 10.32 4.18
CA GLU A 141 -23.26 9.85 2.93
C GLU A 141 -22.67 10.59 1.70
N GLY A 142 -21.36 10.51 1.51
CA GLY A 142 -20.68 11.11 0.36
C GLY A 142 -19.35 10.44 0.12
N GLU A 143 -19.20 9.79 -1.03
CA GLU A 143 -17.90 9.26 -1.46
C GLU A 143 -17.00 10.41 -1.87
N GLU A 144 -15.94 10.68 -1.11
CA GLU A 144 -14.87 11.56 -1.57
C GLU A 144 -13.92 10.72 -2.43
N LEU A 145 -13.87 11.06 -3.72
CA LEU A 145 -12.97 10.41 -4.67
C LEU A 145 -11.58 11.07 -4.65
N VAL A 146 -10.55 10.25 -4.57
CA VAL A 146 -9.16 10.70 -4.53
C VAL A 146 -8.39 10.06 -5.68
N THR A 147 -7.84 10.90 -6.57
CA THR A 147 -7.15 10.45 -7.78
C THR A 147 -5.63 10.55 -7.62
N PHE A 148 -4.92 9.53 -8.12
CA PHE A 148 -3.48 9.42 -8.17
C PHE A 148 -3.00 9.22 -9.61
N SER A 149 -1.87 9.85 -9.97
CA SER A 149 -1.26 9.69 -11.30
C SER A 149 -0.25 8.54 -11.30
N MET A 150 -0.32 7.69 -12.34
CA MET A 150 0.63 6.60 -12.56
C MET A 150 1.79 6.97 -13.50
N LYS A 151 1.82 8.20 -14.04
CA LYS A 151 2.80 8.63 -15.06
C LYS A 151 4.17 9.04 -14.52
N ASN A 152 4.42 9.03 -13.23
CA ASN A 152 5.67 9.51 -12.64
C ASN A 152 6.74 8.44 -12.41
N GLY A 153 6.51 7.20 -12.81
CA GLY A 153 7.57 6.20 -12.91
C GLY A 153 8.54 6.60 -14.02
N LYS A 154 9.82 6.73 -13.70
CA LYS A 154 10.86 6.87 -14.73
C LYS A 154 10.79 5.65 -15.64
N ASN A 155 10.14 5.81 -16.78
CA ASN A 155 10.40 4.93 -17.92
C ASN A 155 11.81 5.27 -18.38
N ALA A 156 12.79 4.50 -17.95
CA ALA A 156 14.09 4.40 -18.57
C ALA A 156 14.05 3.23 -19.54
#